data_d11600c624cdf5026466ec8959cc2423
#
_entry.id   d11600c624cdf5026466ec8959cc2423
#
_cell.length_a   1.000
_cell.length_b   1.000
_cell.length_c   1.000
_cell.angle_alpha   90.00
_cell.angle_beta   90.00
_cell.angle_gamma   90.00
#
_symmetry.space_group_name_H-M   'P 1'
#
loop_
_entity.id
_entity.type
_entity.pdbx_description
1 polymer ?
#
loop_
_entity_poly.entity_id
_entity_poly.type
_entity_poly.pdbx_seq_one_letter_code
_entity_poly.pdbx_strand_id
1 'polypeptide(L)'
;MKTVHLGNTNLQAPAVAVGCMRLLGKDKAGMNRFIHTAMDSGAYFFDHADIYGYGDRYSEALFGEAMQGDTSLRREDMILQSKCGIGKGFYDLSRDHILEAVDESLRRLRTDYLDILLLHRPDALVEPEEVAEAFDRLEKSGKVRMFGVSNHKPMQIGLLKKYVGQSIVANQLQFSIPVSNMVANGLEVNMETPGAADRDGSVLDYCRLHDITIQTWSPFQMPGWKGCFLGSEEYPELNAAIAELAAQYGVTDTAIAAAWILRHPAHMQLVTGTGSEERLKEIIAACDITLTREEWYKLYTAAGHPLP
;
A
#
# COMPACT_ATOMS: atom_id res chain seq x y z
N MET A 1 13.93 -9.16 -7.52
CA MET A 1 12.98 -8.27 -6.76
C MET A 1 13.59 -7.92 -5.42
N LYS A 2 13.65 -6.62 -5.09
CA LYS A 2 14.03 -6.14 -3.75
C LYS A 2 12.94 -6.51 -2.73
N THR A 3 13.32 -6.81 -1.50
CA THR A 3 12.38 -7.11 -0.41
C THR A 3 12.47 -6.08 0.70
N VAL A 4 11.42 -6.00 1.50
CA VAL A 4 11.36 -5.23 2.74
C VAL A 4 10.91 -6.14 3.89
N HIS A 5 11.40 -5.89 5.09
CA HIS A 5 10.83 -6.51 6.27
C HIS A 5 9.43 -5.98 6.52
N LEU A 6 8.48 -6.84 6.79
CA LEU A 6 7.13 -6.42 7.14
C LEU A 6 7.02 -6.23 8.65
N GLY A 7 7.03 -4.98 9.07
CA GLY A 7 7.03 -4.62 10.49
C GLY A 7 8.20 -5.25 11.24
N ASN A 8 7.94 -5.61 12.49
CA ASN A 8 8.90 -6.31 13.36
C ASN A 8 8.87 -7.85 13.21
N THR A 9 8.38 -8.35 12.06
CA THR A 9 8.27 -9.80 11.80
C THR A 9 9.50 -10.31 11.03
N ASN A 10 9.61 -11.63 10.92
CA ASN A 10 10.62 -12.27 10.06
C ASN A 10 10.17 -12.37 8.58
N LEU A 11 8.99 -11.85 8.24
CA LEU A 11 8.48 -11.93 6.88
C LEU A 11 9.19 -10.93 5.97
N GLN A 12 9.84 -11.46 4.94
CA GLN A 12 10.39 -10.69 3.83
C GLN A 12 9.32 -10.60 2.73
N ALA A 13 8.80 -9.42 2.53
CA ALA A 13 7.80 -9.15 1.49
C ALA A 13 8.45 -8.47 0.27
N PRO A 14 7.93 -8.66 -0.96
CA PRO A 14 8.37 -7.88 -2.11
C PRO A 14 8.23 -6.39 -1.85
N ALA A 15 9.20 -5.58 -2.28
CA ALA A 15 9.15 -4.12 -2.15
C ALA A 15 8.05 -3.49 -3.02
N VAL A 16 7.57 -4.21 -4.03
CA VAL A 16 6.41 -3.86 -4.85
C VAL A 16 5.29 -4.86 -4.59
N ALA A 17 4.16 -4.37 -4.07
CA ALA A 17 2.92 -5.10 -3.89
C ALA A 17 1.92 -4.75 -5.02
N VAL A 18 1.11 -5.72 -5.42
CA VAL A 18 0.07 -5.56 -6.43
C VAL A 18 -1.24 -5.14 -5.78
N GLY A 19 -1.66 -3.90 -5.99
CA GLY A 19 -2.97 -3.41 -5.56
C GLY A 19 -4.07 -3.86 -6.52
N CYS A 20 -5.04 -4.59 -6.01
CA CYS A 20 -6.06 -5.28 -6.82
C CYS A 20 -7.32 -4.43 -7.12
N MET A 21 -7.42 -3.21 -6.61
CA MET A 21 -8.62 -2.37 -6.77
C MET A 21 -9.03 -2.14 -8.23
N ARG A 22 -8.07 -1.94 -9.13
CA ARG A 22 -8.33 -1.61 -10.55
C ARG A 22 -8.34 -2.82 -11.48
N LEU A 23 -8.26 -4.04 -10.95
CA LEU A 23 -8.22 -5.27 -11.75
C LEU A 23 -9.61 -5.75 -12.20
N LEU A 24 -10.69 -5.14 -11.72
CA LEU A 24 -12.09 -5.47 -12.05
C LEU A 24 -12.44 -5.35 -13.55
N GLY A 25 -11.64 -4.62 -14.33
CA GLY A 25 -11.81 -4.54 -15.79
C GLY A 25 -11.42 -5.80 -16.55
N LYS A 26 -10.74 -6.75 -15.89
CA LYS A 26 -10.31 -8.02 -16.51
C LYS A 26 -11.42 -9.07 -16.45
N ASP A 27 -11.37 -10.01 -17.39
CA ASP A 27 -12.05 -11.30 -17.28
C ASP A 27 -11.19 -12.29 -16.46
N LYS A 28 -11.74 -13.48 -16.20
CA LYS A 28 -11.05 -14.53 -15.44
C LYS A 28 -9.69 -14.88 -16.05
N ALA A 29 -9.62 -15.05 -17.38
CA ALA A 29 -8.38 -15.42 -18.07
C ALA A 29 -7.34 -14.29 -18.01
N GLY A 30 -7.77 -13.05 -18.18
CA GLY A 30 -6.91 -11.86 -18.05
C GLY A 30 -6.41 -11.64 -16.62
N MET A 31 -7.23 -11.96 -15.61
CA MET A 31 -6.79 -11.95 -14.22
C MET A 31 -5.75 -13.03 -13.95
N ASN A 32 -5.98 -14.25 -14.40
CA ASN A 32 -5.04 -15.36 -14.25
C ASN A 32 -3.69 -15.03 -14.89
N ARG A 33 -3.65 -14.57 -16.15
CA ARG A 33 -2.40 -14.14 -16.80
C ARG A 33 -1.68 -13.04 -16.02
N PHE A 34 -2.44 -12.07 -15.50
CA PHE A 34 -1.85 -10.98 -14.72
C PHE A 34 -1.22 -11.49 -13.42
N ILE A 35 -1.87 -12.44 -12.72
CA ILE A 35 -1.32 -13.08 -11.53
C ILE A 35 -0.02 -13.81 -11.88
N HIS A 36 0.02 -14.58 -12.96
CA HIS A 36 1.25 -15.22 -13.42
C HIS A 36 2.36 -14.22 -13.69
N THR A 37 2.06 -13.14 -14.43
CA THR A 37 3.06 -12.08 -14.70
C THR A 37 3.61 -11.48 -13.41
N ALA A 38 2.76 -11.25 -12.42
CA ALA A 38 3.19 -10.73 -11.11
C ALA A 38 4.09 -11.75 -10.38
N MET A 39 3.67 -13.00 -10.29
CA MET A 39 4.44 -14.08 -9.65
C MET A 39 5.79 -14.30 -10.32
N ASP A 40 5.83 -14.43 -11.64
CA ASP A 40 7.05 -14.62 -12.43
C ASP A 40 8.03 -13.44 -12.30
N SER A 41 7.49 -12.24 -12.05
CA SER A 41 8.27 -11.02 -11.80
C SER A 41 8.68 -10.84 -10.34
N GLY A 42 8.29 -11.77 -9.45
CA GLY A 42 8.58 -11.74 -8.02
C GLY A 42 7.67 -10.83 -7.20
N ALA A 43 6.57 -10.33 -7.75
CA ALA A 43 5.58 -9.52 -7.05
C ALA A 43 4.44 -10.40 -6.50
N TYR A 44 4.77 -11.29 -5.58
CA TYR A 44 3.84 -12.28 -5.00
C TYR A 44 3.01 -11.75 -3.82
N PHE A 45 2.97 -10.44 -3.61
CA PHE A 45 2.14 -9.78 -2.60
C PHE A 45 0.94 -9.12 -3.28
N PHE A 46 -0.29 -9.51 -2.91
CA PHE A 46 -1.54 -8.99 -3.47
C PHE A 46 -2.35 -8.28 -2.40
N ASP A 47 -2.67 -7.00 -2.67
CA ASP A 47 -3.37 -6.10 -1.76
C ASP A 47 -4.81 -5.88 -2.21
N HIS A 48 -5.75 -6.42 -1.46
CA HIS A 48 -7.19 -6.35 -1.66
C HIS A 48 -7.87 -5.42 -0.63
N ALA A 49 -9.19 -5.29 -0.73
CA ALA A 49 -10.09 -4.83 0.31
C ALA A 49 -11.51 -5.37 0.03
N ASP A 50 -12.27 -5.54 1.08
CA ASP A 50 -13.66 -6.01 1.06
C ASP A 50 -14.57 -5.16 0.16
N ILE A 51 -14.28 -3.85 0.08
CA ILE A 51 -15.04 -2.87 -0.71
C ILE A 51 -14.59 -2.72 -2.16
N TYR A 52 -13.51 -3.38 -2.61
CA TYR A 52 -13.05 -3.24 -3.99
C TYR A 52 -14.00 -3.96 -4.96
N GLY A 53 -15.10 -3.28 -5.31
CA GLY A 53 -16.14 -3.82 -6.16
C GLY A 53 -17.15 -2.80 -6.64
N TYR A 54 -18.03 -3.26 -7.57
CA TYR A 54 -19.21 -2.51 -8.04
C TYR A 54 -20.39 -3.49 -8.15
N GLY A 55 -21.49 -3.21 -7.47
CA GLY A 55 -22.61 -4.13 -7.37
C GLY A 55 -22.16 -5.47 -6.77
N ASP A 56 -22.48 -6.57 -7.46
CA ASP A 56 -22.11 -7.93 -7.01
C ASP A 56 -20.72 -8.39 -7.50
N ARG A 57 -19.98 -7.53 -8.19
CA ARG A 57 -18.65 -7.85 -8.74
C ARG A 57 -17.54 -7.31 -7.85
N TYR A 58 -16.80 -8.22 -7.22
CA TYR A 58 -15.70 -7.92 -6.31
C TYR A 58 -14.35 -8.36 -6.88
N SER A 59 -13.31 -7.54 -6.64
CA SER A 59 -11.92 -7.86 -7.02
C SER A 59 -11.43 -9.15 -6.35
N GLU A 60 -11.77 -9.37 -5.08
CA GLU A 60 -11.49 -10.60 -4.34
C GLU A 60 -12.10 -11.83 -5.01
N ALA A 61 -13.38 -11.74 -5.44
CA ALA A 61 -14.05 -12.85 -6.11
C ALA A 61 -13.41 -13.19 -7.45
N LEU A 62 -13.11 -12.18 -8.27
CA LEU A 62 -12.43 -12.37 -9.55
C LEU A 62 -11.04 -12.98 -9.39
N PHE A 63 -10.30 -12.58 -8.34
CA PHE A 63 -8.99 -13.15 -8.02
C PHE A 63 -9.13 -14.63 -7.61
N GLY A 64 -10.02 -14.94 -6.66
CA GLY A 64 -10.29 -16.32 -6.24
C GLY A 64 -10.78 -17.23 -7.38
N GLU A 65 -11.60 -16.71 -8.31
CA GLU A 65 -12.01 -17.44 -9.50
C GLU A 65 -10.85 -17.69 -10.48
N ALA A 66 -9.95 -16.71 -10.64
CA ALA A 66 -8.80 -16.83 -11.52
C ALA A 66 -7.78 -17.86 -11.02
N MET A 67 -7.66 -18.01 -9.71
CA MET A 67 -6.82 -19.02 -9.06
C MET A 67 -7.40 -20.43 -9.20
N GLN A 68 -8.73 -20.55 -9.31
CA GLN A 68 -9.40 -21.84 -9.27
C GLN A 68 -9.09 -22.70 -10.50
N GLY A 69 -8.55 -23.90 -10.25
CA GLY A 69 -8.21 -24.89 -11.27
C GLY A 69 -6.82 -24.73 -11.87
N ASP A 70 -6.09 -23.69 -11.49
CA ASP A 70 -4.70 -23.51 -11.88
C ASP A 70 -3.77 -24.05 -10.78
N THR A 71 -3.25 -25.25 -10.96
CA THR A 71 -2.39 -25.94 -9.99
C THR A 71 -0.97 -25.35 -9.92
N SER A 72 -0.60 -24.49 -10.85
CA SER A 72 0.70 -23.79 -10.84
C SER A 72 0.70 -22.56 -9.95
N LEU A 73 -0.48 -22.02 -9.61
CA LEU A 73 -0.65 -20.91 -8.67
C LEU A 73 -1.05 -21.45 -7.29
N ARG A 74 -0.08 -21.62 -6.41
CA ARG A 74 -0.34 -22.15 -5.05
C ARG A 74 -0.55 -21.00 -4.07
N ARG A 75 -1.55 -21.16 -3.19
CA ARG A 75 -1.88 -20.15 -2.16
C ARG A 75 -0.71 -19.82 -1.23
N GLU A 76 0.07 -20.82 -0.86
CA GLU A 76 1.20 -20.70 0.04
C GLU A 76 2.41 -19.94 -0.54
N ASP A 77 2.46 -19.77 -1.87
CA ASP A 77 3.51 -18.99 -2.54
C ASP A 77 3.17 -17.51 -2.62
N MET A 78 2.02 -17.09 -2.10
CA MET A 78 1.51 -15.72 -2.15
C MET A 78 1.32 -15.13 -0.75
N ILE A 79 1.48 -13.81 -0.66
CA ILE A 79 1.03 -13.02 0.49
C ILE A 79 -0.28 -12.34 0.08
N LEU A 80 -1.39 -12.70 0.74
CA LEU A 80 -2.68 -12.06 0.54
C LEU A 80 -2.99 -11.11 1.70
N GLN A 81 -3.12 -9.83 1.39
CA GLN A 81 -3.59 -8.79 2.27
C GLN A 81 -4.99 -8.37 1.88
N SER A 82 -5.89 -8.20 2.84
CA SER A 82 -7.17 -7.53 2.62
C SER A 82 -7.45 -6.50 3.71
N LYS A 83 -8.54 -5.76 3.57
CA LYS A 83 -8.89 -4.64 4.46
C LYS A 83 -10.38 -4.66 4.74
N CYS A 84 -10.79 -4.16 5.92
CA CYS A 84 -12.19 -4.02 6.31
C CYS A 84 -12.45 -2.69 7.03
N GLY A 85 -13.71 -2.38 7.27
CA GLY A 85 -14.13 -1.26 8.10
C GLY A 85 -14.69 -0.05 7.35
N ILE A 86 -14.88 -0.10 6.03
CA ILE A 86 -15.55 0.96 5.27
C ILE A 86 -16.93 0.50 4.86
N GLY A 87 -17.98 1.12 5.43
CA GLY A 87 -19.36 0.95 5.02
C GLY A 87 -19.81 2.04 4.03
N LYS A 88 -21.05 1.97 3.59
CA LYS A 88 -21.64 2.97 2.69
C LYS A 88 -22.05 4.23 3.47
N GLY A 89 -21.11 5.18 3.57
CA GLY A 89 -21.33 6.46 4.25
C GLY A 89 -20.98 6.44 5.75
N PHE A 90 -20.37 5.38 6.25
CA PHE A 90 -19.88 5.26 7.62
C PHE A 90 -18.65 4.36 7.69
N TYR A 91 -17.96 4.38 8.81
CA TYR A 91 -16.91 3.41 9.15
C TYR A 91 -17.43 2.51 10.28
N ASP A 92 -16.99 1.24 10.29
CA ASP A 92 -17.36 0.27 11.30
C ASP A 92 -16.18 -0.64 11.61
N LEU A 93 -15.59 -0.46 12.78
CA LEU A 93 -14.53 -1.31 13.32
C LEU A 93 -15.02 -2.10 14.54
N SER A 94 -16.33 -2.37 14.63
CA SER A 94 -16.87 -3.27 15.63
C SER A 94 -16.35 -4.69 15.43
N ARG A 95 -16.30 -5.47 16.52
CA ARG A 95 -15.90 -6.88 16.50
C ARG A 95 -16.66 -7.68 15.46
N ASP A 96 -17.97 -7.55 15.44
CA ASP A 96 -18.83 -8.38 14.62
C ASP A 96 -18.64 -8.05 13.13
N HIS A 97 -18.53 -6.76 12.77
CA HIS A 97 -18.24 -6.35 11.41
C HIS A 97 -16.85 -6.84 10.92
N ILE A 98 -15.81 -6.74 11.75
CA ILE A 98 -14.47 -7.22 11.40
C ILE A 98 -14.50 -8.73 11.11
N LEU A 99 -15.14 -9.52 11.97
CA LEU A 99 -15.24 -10.97 11.79
C LEU A 99 -16.02 -11.35 10.52
N GLU A 100 -17.17 -10.72 10.27
CA GLU A 100 -17.98 -10.94 9.09
C GLU A 100 -17.25 -10.55 7.79
N ALA A 101 -16.59 -9.39 7.77
CA ALA A 101 -15.83 -8.91 6.63
C ALA A 101 -14.69 -9.87 6.26
N VAL A 102 -13.98 -10.45 7.26
CA VAL A 102 -12.95 -11.44 7.01
C VAL A 102 -13.56 -12.73 6.44
N ASP A 103 -14.66 -13.22 6.99
CA ASP A 103 -15.31 -14.43 6.48
C ASP A 103 -15.78 -14.25 5.03
N GLU A 104 -16.32 -13.09 4.68
CA GLU A 104 -16.70 -12.75 3.31
C GLU A 104 -15.48 -12.64 2.38
N SER A 105 -14.39 -12.01 2.82
CA SER A 105 -13.14 -11.91 2.04
C SER A 105 -12.55 -13.29 1.77
N LEU A 106 -12.49 -14.17 2.78
CA LEU A 106 -12.02 -15.55 2.62
C LEU A 106 -12.87 -16.33 1.63
N ARG A 107 -14.20 -16.20 1.72
CA ARG A 107 -15.14 -16.83 0.80
C ARG A 107 -14.92 -16.36 -0.66
N ARG A 108 -14.75 -15.05 -0.88
CA ARG A 108 -14.52 -14.45 -2.20
C ARG A 108 -13.16 -14.86 -2.77
N LEU A 109 -12.10 -14.80 -1.97
CA LEU A 109 -10.74 -15.17 -2.34
C LEU A 109 -10.57 -16.69 -2.48
N ARG A 110 -11.55 -17.50 -2.00
CA ARG A 110 -11.52 -18.97 -2.00
C ARG A 110 -10.28 -19.53 -1.29
N THR A 111 -10.00 -18.98 -0.11
CA THR A 111 -8.87 -19.35 0.75
C THR A 111 -9.32 -19.46 2.20
N ASP A 112 -8.56 -20.20 3.00
CA ASP A 112 -8.87 -20.41 4.42
C ASP A 112 -8.23 -19.34 5.33
N TYR A 113 -7.29 -18.54 4.78
CA TYR A 113 -6.59 -17.53 5.56
C TYR A 113 -6.13 -16.32 4.75
N LEU A 114 -6.04 -15.18 5.44
CA LEU A 114 -5.28 -14.00 5.00
C LEU A 114 -3.91 -13.99 5.71
N ASP A 115 -2.89 -13.55 5.01
CA ASP A 115 -1.60 -13.30 5.66
C ASP A 115 -1.66 -12.00 6.48
N ILE A 116 -2.38 -10.98 5.97
CA ILE A 116 -2.49 -9.69 6.64
C ILE A 116 -3.94 -9.16 6.51
N LEU A 117 -4.47 -8.63 7.61
CA LEU A 117 -5.69 -7.82 7.64
C LEU A 117 -5.35 -6.39 8.05
N LEU A 118 -5.80 -5.39 7.27
CA LEU A 118 -5.71 -3.98 7.64
C LEU A 118 -7.07 -3.42 8.06
N LEU A 119 -7.11 -2.62 9.12
CA LEU A 119 -8.22 -1.69 9.35
C LEU A 119 -8.11 -0.56 8.32
N HIS A 120 -9.09 -0.47 7.40
CA HIS A 120 -8.95 0.32 6.16
C HIS A 120 -8.93 1.83 6.39
N ARG A 121 -9.69 2.30 7.39
CA ARG A 121 -9.75 3.70 7.83
C ARG A 121 -9.94 3.77 9.35
N PRO A 122 -9.50 4.86 10.01
CA PRO A 122 -9.90 5.11 11.38
C PRO A 122 -11.42 5.27 11.47
N ASP A 123 -12.01 4.63 12.44
CA ASP A 123 -13.41 4.83 12.81
C ASP A 123 -13.47 5.78 14.03
N ALA A 124 -14.31 6.81 13.96
CA ALA A 124 -14.49 7.76 15.04
C ALA A 124 -15.21 7.15 16.25
N LEU A 125 -15.92 6.05 16.05
CA LEU A 125 -16.70 5.34 17.07
C LEU A 125 -16.04 4.02 17.49
N VAL A 126 -14.75 3.81 17.14
CA VAL A 126 -14.05 2.57 17.46
C VAL A 126 -13.98 2.33 18.97
N GLU A 127 -14.34 1.12 19.38
CA GLU A 127 -14.05 0.58 20.71
C GLU A 127 -12.83 -0.35 20.57
N PRO A 128 -11.63 0.06 21.03
CA PRO A 128 -10.39 -0.71 20.81
C PRO A 128 -10.44 -2.12 21.42
N GLU A 129 -11.24 -2.32 22.46
CA GLU A 129 -11.47 -3.63 23.08
C GLU A 129 -12.16 -4.60 22.13
N GLU A 130 -13.10 -4.10 21.31
CA GLU A 130 -13.79 -4.92 20.31
C GLU A 130 -12.85 -5.31 19.19
N VAL A 131 -11.97 -4.39 18.74
CA VAL A 131 -10.93 -4.70 17.78
C VAL A 131 -9.97 -5.77 18.32
N ALA A 132 -9.57 -5.65 19.59
CA ALA A 132 -8.71 -6.64 20.26
C ALA A 132 -9.36 -8.03 20.30
N GLU A 133 -10.64 -8.10 20.64
CA GLU A 133 -11.39 -9.36 20.65
C GLU A 133 -11.50 -9.99 19.25
N ALA A 134 -11.75 -9.15 18.21
CA ALA A 134 -11.80 -9.62 16.82
C ALA A 134 -10.43 -10.18 16.38
N PHE A 135 -9.35 -9.46 16.62
CA PHE A 135 -8.00 -9.90 16.25
C PHE A 135 -7.60 -11.20 16.95
N ASP A 136 -7.88 -11.30 18.24
CA ASP A 136 -7.66 -12.50 19.02
C ASP A 136 -8.37 -13.74 18.44
N ARG A 137 -9.65 -13.58 18.06
CA ARG A 137 -10.45 -14.66 17.46
C ARG A 137 -9.89 -15.06 16.09
N LEU A 138 -9.55 -14.08 15.25
CA LEU A 138 -9.04 -14.31 13.90
C LEU A 138 -7.67 -14.99 13.92
N GLU A 139 -6.77 -14.56 14.80
CA GLU A 139 -5.46 -15.19 14.98
C GLU A 139 -5.59 -16.63 15.52
N LYS A 140 -6.35 -16.83 16.60
CA LYS A 140 -6.57 -18.16 17.21
C LYS A 140 -7.22 -19.16 16.26
N SER A 141 -8.11 -18.70 15.38
CA SER A 141 -8.74 -19.55 14.34
C SER A 141 -7.83 -19.81 13.14
N GLY A 142 -6.70 -19.11 13.02
CA GLY A 142 -5.80 -19.18 11.87
C GLY A 142 -6.30 -18.48 10.61
N LYS A 143 -7.43 -17.73 10.69
CA LYS A 143 -7.99 -17.00 9.57
C LYS A 143 -7.16 -15.78 9.16
N VAL A 144 -6.45 -15.17 10.10
CA VAL A 144 -5.54 -14.03 9.86
C VAL A 144 -4.24 -14.25 10.62
N ARG A 145 -3.11 -14.05 9.95
CA ARG A 145 -1.77 -14.25 10.53
C ARG A 145 -1.16 -12.99 11.13
N MET A 146 -1.41 -11.83 10.51
CA MET A 146 -0.83 -10.54 10.91
C MET A 146 -1.85 -9.42 10.72
N PHE A 147 -1.67 -8.33 11.48
CA PHE A 147 -2.59 -7.22 11.51
C PHE A 147 -1.89 -5.89 11.27
N GLY A 148 -2.59 -4.97 10.65
CA GLY A 148 -2.11 -3.62 10.39
C GLY A 148 -3.25 -2.63 10.26
N VAL A 149 -2.91 -1.42 9.84
CA VAL A 149 -3.86 -0.33 9.66
C VAL A 149 -3.63 0.38 8.34
N SER A 150 -4.55 1.24 7.95
CA SER A 150 -4.39 2.15 6.82
C SER A 150 -4.89 3.55 7.20
N ASN A 151 -4.12 4.57 6.86
CA ASN A 151 -4.43 5.98 7.12
C ASN A 151 -4.62 6.35 8.61
N HIS A 152 -4.00 5.62 9.52
CA HIS A 152 -4.05 5.92 10.95
C HIS A 152 -2.93 6.87 11.37
N LYS A 153 -3.26 7.81 12.26
CA LYS A 153 -2.30 8.68 12.93
C LYS A 153 -1.59 7.93 14.07
N PRO A 154 -0.40 8.40 14.51
CA PRO A 154 0.37 7.79 15.60
C PRO A 154 -0.44 7.51 16.85
N MET A 155 -1.21 8.49 17.33
CA MET A 155 -2.01 8.34 18.55
C MET A 155 -3.19 7.35 18.39
N GLN A 156 -3.73 7.18 17.19
CA GLN A 156 -4.74 6.16 16.91
C GLN A 156 -4.13 4.76 16.96
N ILE A 157 -2.92 4.59 16.39
CA ILE A 157 -2.17 3.34 16.50
C ILE A 157 -1.80 3.07 17.97
N GLY A 158 -1.35 4.10 18.70
CA GLY A 158 -1.03 4.00 20.13
C GLY A 158 -2.24 3.57 20.97
N LEU A 159 -3.43 4.09 20.66
CA LEU A 159 -4.67 3.69 21.33
C LEU A 159 -5.00 2.21 21.07
N LEU A 160 -4.95 1.76 19.82
CA LEU A 160 -5.15 0.35 19.49
C LEU A 160 -4.14 -0.55 20.21
N LYS A 161 -2.85 -0.21 20.18
CA LYS A 161 -1.77 -0.99 20.83
C LYS A 161 -1.89 -1.11 22.36
N LYS A 162 -2.70 -0.27 23.01
CA LYS A 162 -3.00 -0.40 24.43
C LYS A 162 -3.86 -1.63 24.73
N TYR A 163 -4.68 -2.07 23.79
CA TYR A 163 -5.68 -3.13 23.97
C TYR A 163 -5.36 -4.36 23.11
N VAL A 164 -4.84 -4.15 21.90
CA VAL A 164 -4.50 -5.21 20.95
C VAL A 164 -3.17 -5.85 21.34
N GLY A 165 -3.15 -7.17 21.50
CA GLY A 165 -1.93 -7.92 21.82
C GLY A 165 -1.03 -8.18 20.62
N GLN A 166 -1.59 -8.15 19.41
CA GLN A 166 -0.89 -8.40 18.16
C GLN A 166 -0.05 -7.19 17.73
N SER A 167 1.05 -7.45 17.04
CA SER A 167 1.85 -6.39 16.42
C SER A 167 1.09 -5.75 15.26
N ILE A 168 1.10 -4.41 15.18
CA ILE A 168 0.66 -3.66 14.01
C ILE A 168 1.84 -3.62 13.03
N VAL A 169 1.80 -4.46 11.99
CA VAL A 169 2.95 -4.67 11.10
C VAL A 169 3.06 -3.64 9.98
N ALA A 170 1.97 -3.00 9.60
CA ALA A 170 1.93 -2.02 8.52
C ALA A 170 0.96 -0.88 8.79
N ASN A 171 1.27 0.31 8.25
CA ASN A 171 0.34 1.41 8.05
C ASN A 171 0.35 1.79 6.56
N GLN A 172 -0.76 1.56 5.87
CA GLN A 172 -0.86 1.86 4.45
C GLN A 172 -1.31 3.32 4.25
N LEU A 173 -0.42 4.15 3.67
CA LEU A 173 -0.55 5.60 3.57
C LEU A 173 -0.47 6.09 2.13
N GLN A 174 -1.15 7.20 1.79
CA GLN A 174 -0.95 7.85 0.51
C GLN A 174 0.47 8.44 0.43
N PHE A 175 1.18 8.11 -0.64
CA PHE A 175 2.50 8.69 -0.88
C PHE A 175 2.86 8.63 -2.36
N SER A 176 3.21 9.78 -2.91
CA SER A 176 3.78 9.96 -4.24
C SER A 176 4.69 11.18 -4.23
N ILE A 177 5.44 11.44 -5.29
CA ILE A 177 6.34 12.60 -5.32
C ILE A 177 5.56 13.90 -5.03
N PRO A 178 4.42 14.21 -5.70
CA PRO A 178 3.63 15.39 -5.37
C PRO A 178 2.83 15.29 -4.06
N VAL A 179 2.61 14.09 -3.52
CA VAL A 179 1.87 13.88 -2.25
C VAL A 179 2.84 13.33 -1.21
N SER A 180 3.72 14.17 -0.72
CA SER A 180 4.79 13.79 0.21
C SER A 180 4.77 14.56 1.54
N ASN A 181 3.58 14.94 2.02
CA ASN A 181 3.42 15.73 3.25
C ASN A 181 4.10 15.11 4.48
N MET A 182 4.11 13.77 4.61
CA MET A 182 4.78 13.10 5.73
C MET A 182 6.31 13.24 5.71
N VAL A 183 6.89 13.62 4.55
CA VAL A 183 8.31 14.00 4.43
C VAL A 183 8.46 15.50 4.62
N ALA A 184 7.60 16.31 4.01
CA ALA A 184 7.66 17.77 4.04
C ALA A 184 7.63 18.31 5.47
N ASN A 185 6.75 17.81 6.33
CA ASN A 185 6.64 18.28 7.71
C ASN A 185 7.92 18.04 8.54
N GLY A 186 8.71 17.03 8.19
CA GLY A 186 10.01 16.74 8.81
C GLY A 186 11.17 17.55 8.21
N LEU A 187 11.02 18.11 7.01
CA LEU A 187 12.02 18.98 6.38
C LEU A 187 11.79 20.46 6.68
N GLU A 188 10.53 20.88 6.76
CA GLU A 188 10.14 22.28 6.94
C GLU A 188 9.91 22.64 8.42
N VAL A 189 10.57 21.95 9.34
CA VAL A 189 10.45 22.17 10.79
C VAL A 189 10.78 23.62 11.13
N ASN A 190 9.90 24.25 11.93
CA ASN A 190 10.04 25.63 12.40
C ASN A 190 10.06 26.69 11.27
N MET A 191 9.38 26.39 10.15
CA MET A 191 9.21 27.32 9.02
C MET A 191 7.74 27.80 8.93
N GLU A 192 7.51 28.98 8.36
CA GLU A 192 6.16 29.51 8.10
C GLU A 192 5.67 29.10 6.71
N THR A 193 5.68 27.80 6.43
CA THR A 193 5.26 27.20 5.15
C THR A 193 4.09 26.23 5.34
N PRO A 194 3.30 25.96 4.31
CA PRO A 194 2.22 24.96 4.41
C PRO A 194 2.70 23.55 4.78
N GLY A 195 3.93 23.19 4.40
CA GLY A 195 4.52 21.87 4.70
C GLY A 195 4.95 21.73 6.15
N ALA A 196 5.26 22.83 6.85
CA ALA A 196 5.61 22.83 8.27
C ALA A 196 4.42 22.54 9.20
N ALA A 197 3.18 22.62 8.69
CA ALA A 197 2.00 22.30 9.49
C ALA A 197 1.89 20.78 9.67
N ASP A 198 2.10 20.28 10.88
CA ASP A 198 1.90 18.87 11.20
C ASP A 198 0.40 18.49 11.08
N ARG A 199 0.07 17.74 10.03
CA ARG A 199 -1.28 17.26 9.76
C ARG A 199 -1.47 15.79 10.09
N ASP A 200 -0.38 15.04 10.23
CA ASP A 200 -0.39 13.57 10.34
C ASP A 200 0.22 13.03 11.65
N GLY A 201 0.73 13.91 12.52
CA GLY A 201 1.33 13.55 13.81
C GLY A 201 2.68 12.89 13.65
N SER A 202 3.47 13.30 12.65
CA SER A 202 4.80 12.74 12.35
C SER A 202 4.75 11.23 12.08
N VAL A 203 3.74 10.80 11.29
CA VAL A 203 3.47 9.38 11.03
C VAL A 203 4.66 8.64 10.43
N LEU A 204 5.48 9.31 9.61
CA LEU A 204 6.69 8.74 9.00
C LEU A 204 7.68 8.27 10.09
N ASP A 205 8.04 9.18 10.99
CA ASP A 205 9.01 8.88 12.04
C ASP A 205 8.43 7.95 13.11
N TYR A 206 7.13 8.06 13.42
CA TYR A 206 6.46 7.12 14.29
C TYR A 206 6.52 5.69 13.75
N CYS A 207 6.21 5.49 12.47
CA CYS A 207 6.28 4.17 11.85
C CYS A 207 7.71 3.60 11.87
N ARG A 208 8.72 4.44 11.58
CA ARG A 208 10.14 4.04 11.65
C ARG A 208 10.59 3.68 13.08
N LEU A 209 10.16 4.45 14.07
CA LEU A 209 10.50 4.24 15.48
C LEU A 209 9.90 2.93 16.04
N HIS A 210 8.77 2.51 15.53
CA HIS A 210 8.01 1.36 16.03
C HIS A 210 8.03 0.14 15.10
N ASP A 211 8.95 0.12 14.13
CA ASP A 211 9.10 -0.96 13.15
C ASP A 211 7.78 -1.30 12.43
N ILE A 212 7.02 -0.28 12.04
CA ILE A 212 5.78 -0.41 11.26
C ILE A 212 6.11 -0.12 9.79
N THR A 213 5.89 -1.08 8.91
CA THR A 213 6.14 -0.89 7.48
C THR A 213 5.14 0.10 6.88
N ILE A 214 5.64 1.15 6.23
CA ILE A 214 4.81 2.05 5.44
C ILE A 214 4.56 1.41 4.08
N GLN A 215 3.30 1.12 3.78
CA GLN A 215 2.84 0.72 2.46
C GLN A 215 2.30 1.95 1.73
N THR A 216 2.86 2.30 0.56
CA THR A 216 2.48 3.53 -0.16
C THR A 216 1.41 3.25 -1.20
N TRP A 217 0.18 3.70 -0.96
CA TRP A 217 -0.88 3.62 -1.96
C TRP A 217 -0.91 4.85 -2.88
N SER A 218 -1.43 4.68 -4.09
CA SER A 218 -1.48 5.72 -5.15
C SER A 218 -0.13 6.38 -5.46
N PRO A 219 0.93 5.60 -5.72
CA PRO A 219 2.31 6.09 -5.83
C PRO A 219 2.55 7.06 -7.01
N PHE A 220 1.62 7.15 -7.94
CA PHE A 220 1.71 8.03 -9.12
C PHE A 220 0.61 9.09 -9.17
N GLN A 221 -0.14 9.28 -8.09
CA GLN A 221 -1.31 10.17 -8.09
C GLN A 221 -0.97 11.59 -7.65
N MET A 222 -1.64 12.56 -8.29
CA MET A 222 -1.65 13.97 -7.89
C MET A 222 -2.51 14.21 -6.65
N PRO A 223 -2.30 15.32 -5.90
CA PRO A 223 -3.19 15.74 -4.82
C PRO A 223 -4.64 15.87 -5.30
N GLY A 224 -5.59 15.57 -4.40
CA GLY A 224 -7.01 15.78 -4.67
C GLY A 224 -7.63 14.83 -5.71
N TRP A 225 -7.02 13.67 -5.96
CA TRP A 225 -7.52 12.64 -6.88
C TRP A 225 -7.60 13.06 -8.35
N LYS A 226 -6.81 14.06 -8.75
CA LYS A 226 -6.82 14.64 -10.11
C LYS A 226 -6.23 13.73 -11.21
N GLY A 227 -5.72 12.56 -10.84
CA GLY A 227 -5.12 11.61 -11.79
C GLY A 227 -3.61 11.41 -11.58
N CYS A 228 -2.95 10.87 -12.60
CA CYS A 228 -1.52 10.57 -12.60
C CYS A 228 -0.69 11.84 -12.87
N PHE A 229 0.39 12.06 -12.13
CA PHE A 229 1.29 13.19 -12.39
C PHE A 229 2.25 12.93 -13.55
N LEU A 230 2.53 11.66 -13.89
CA LEU A 230 3.38 11.32 -15.02
C LEU A 230 2.71 11.76 -16.34
N GLY A 231 3.40 12.62 -17.08
CA GLY A 231 2.90 13.23 -18.31
C GLY A 231 1.85 14.33 -18.12
N SER A 232 1.58 14.75 -16.88
CA SER A 232 0.62 15.83 -16.61
C SER A 232 1.24 17.21 -16.84
N GLU A 233 0.48 18.11 -17.48
CA GLU A 233 0.84 19.52 -17.65
C GLU A 233 0.85 20.31 -16.34
N GLU A 234 0.26 19.79 -15.26
CA GLU A 234 0.31 20.40 -13.92
C GLU A 234 1.70 20.26 -13.27
N TYR A 235 2.56 19.34 -13.77
CA TYR A 235 3.88 19.04 -13.23
C TYR A 235 4.98 19.00 -14.31
N PRO A 236 5.15 20.07 -15.12
CA PRO A 236 6.07 20.05 -16.26
C PRO A 236 7.54 19.90 -15.82
N GLU A 237 7.96 20.58 -14.74
CA GLU A 237 9.32 20.51 -14.22
C GLU A 237 9.63 19.13 -13.64
N LEU A 238 8.69 18.53 -12.91
CA LEU A 238 8.83 17.17 -12.38
C LEU A 238 8.95 16.16 -13.51
N ASN A 239 8.09 16.25 -14.54
CA ASN A 239 8.14 15.34 -15.67
C ASN A 239 9.43 15.49 -16.49
N ALA A 240 9.95 16.71 -16.65
CA ALA A 240 11.24 16.93 -17.30
C ALA A 240 12.40 16.31 -16.50
N ALA A 241 12.43 16.47 -15.17
CA ALA A 241 13.43 15.88 -14.30
C ALA A 241 13.36 14.35 -14.28
N ILE A 242 12.15 13.78 -14.29
CA ILE A 242 11.95 12.33 -14.37
C ILE A 242 12.46 11.79 -15.71
N ALA A 243 12.12 12.43 -16.84
CA ALA A 243 12.56 12.02 -18.18
C ALA A 243 14.10 12.06 -18.33
N GLU A 244 14.75 13.09 -17.76
CA GLU A 244 16.23 13.18 -17.74
C GLU A 244 16.84 11.98 -17.01
N LEU A 245 16.35 11.65 -15.81
CA LEU A 245 16.84 10.51 -15.04
C LEU A 245 16.49 9.18 -15.71
N ALA A 246 15.32 9.06 -16.31
CA ALA A 246 14.91 7.87 -17.05
C ALA A 246 15.87 7.58 -18.22
N ALA A 247 16.27 8.61 -18.97
CA ALA A 247 17.26 8.51 -20.03
C ALA A 247 18.65 8.13 -19.47
N GLN A 248 19.07 8.73 -18.34
CA GLN A 248 20.34 8.43 -17.68
C GLN A 248 20.44 6.97 -17.21
N TYR A 249 19.38 6.44 -16.62
CA TYR A 249 19.33 5.07 -16.11
C TYR A 249 18.89 4.03 -17.16
N GLY A 250 18.46 4.46 -18.34
CA GLY A 250 17.98 3.56 -19.41
C GLY A 250 16.67 2.85 -19.04
N VAL A 251 15.77 3.52 -18.32
CA VAL A 251 14.50 2.98 -17.82
C VAL A 251 13.33 3.89 -18.19
N THR A 252 12.10 3.50 -17.80
CA THR A 252 10.91 4.33 -18.02
C THR A 252 10.73 5.39 -16.92
N ASP A 253 9.94 6.43 -17.20
CA ASP A 253 9.52 7.45 -16.24
C ASP A 253 8.82 6.83 -15.02
N THR A 254 8.01 5.81 -15.27
CA THR A 254 7.33 5.02 -14.23
C THR A 254 8.32 4.38 -13.26
N ALA A 255 9.43 3.83 -13.77
CA ALA A 255 10.47 3.21 -12.96
C ALA A 255 11.19 4.25 -12.07
N ILE A 256 11.50 5.44 -12.59
CA ILE A 256 12.12 6.52 -11.80
C ILE A 256 11.19 7.00 -10.69
N ALA A 257 9.91 7.23 -10.99
CA ALA A 257 8.94 7.64 -9.98
C ALA A 257 8.75 6.59 -8.87
N ALA A 258 8.78 5.31 -9.21
CA ALA A 258 8.76 4.22 -8.24
C ALA A 258 10.07 4.14 -7.44
N ALA A 259 11.22 4.30 -8.08
CA ALA A 259 12.54 4.30 -7.45
C ALA A 259 12.69 5.42 -6.41
N TRP A 260 12.05 6.57 -6.63
CA TRP A 260 12.03 7.67 -5.67
C TRP A 260 11.41 7.23 -4.33
N ILE A 261 10.31 6.51 -4.36
CA ILE A 261 9.65 5.96 -3.16
C ILE A 261 10.54 4.90 -2.49
N LEU A 262 11.02 3.93 -3.28
CA LEU A 262 11.83 2.81 -2.78
C LEU A 262 13.23 3.24 -2.28
N ARG A 263 13.69 4.45 -2.65
CA ARG A 263 14.96 5.03 -2.20
C ARG A 263 14.91 5.47 -0.75
N HIS A 264 13.71 5.77 -0.23
CA HIS A 264 13.56 6.34 1.12
C HIS A 264 14.02 5.34 2.20
N PRO A 265 14.79 5.79 3.23
CA PRO A 265 15.36 4.90 4.26
C PRO A 265 14.32 4.31 5.23
N ALA A 266 13.05 4.65 5.09
CA ALA A 266 11.95 3.97 5.79
C ALA A 266 11.64 2.58 5.20
N HIS A 267 12.35 2.14 4.15
CA HIS A 267 12.12 0.85 3.48
C HIS A 267 10.65 0.59 3.13
N MET A 268 10.03 1.59 2.51
CA MET A 268 8.61 1.55 2.15
C MET A 268 8.32 0.44 1.14
N GLN A 269 7.16 -0.18 1.28
CA GLN A 269 6.61 -1.09 0.28
C GLN A 269 5.68 -0.30 -0.65
N LEU A 270 5.94 -0.33 -1.95
CA LEU A 270 5.12 0.35 -2.96
C LEU A 270 3.92 -0.54 -3.34
N VAL A 271 2.70 -0.04 -3.17
CA VAL A 271 1.46 -0.71 -3.59
C VAL A 271 1.02 -0.10 -4.92
N THR A 272 1.27 -0.81 -6.02
CA THR A 272 0.89 -0.36 -7.35
C THR A 272 -0.55 -0.71 -7.70
N GLY A 273 -1.29 0.22 -8.31
CA GLY A 273 -2.67 0.00 -8.78
C GLY A 273 -2.77 -0.26 -10.28
N THR A 274 -1.68 -0.63 -10.95
CA THR A 274 -1.73 -0.89 -12.40
C THR A 274 -2.41 -2.22 -12.72
N GLY A 275 -3.24 -2.23 -13.79
CA GLY A 275 -3.75 -3.46 -14.41
C GLY A 275 -2.96 -3.88 -15.67
N SER A 276 -1.91 -3.13 -16.04
CA SER A 276 -1.03 -3.46 -17.18
C SER A 276 0.15 -4.31 -16.71
N GLU A 277 0.34 -5.44 -17.37
CA GLU A 277 1.48 -6.35 -17.12
C GLU A 277 2.82 -5.68 -17.47
N GLU A 278 2.84 -4.90 -18.56
CA GLU A 278 4.00 -4.13 -18.97
C GLU A 278 4.39 -3.09 -17.92
N ARG A 279 3.42 -2.27 -17.49
CA ARG A 279 3.65 -1.25 -16.45
C ARG A 279 4.03 -1.86 -15.11
N LEU A 280 3.51 -3.04 -14.77
CA LEU A 280 3.94 -3.75 -13.57
C LEU A 280 5.44 -4.10 -13.64
N LYS A 281 5.93 -4.60 -14.78
CA LYS A 281 7.36 -4.89 -14.99
C LYS A 281 8.22 -3.63 -14.92
N GLU A 282 7.76 -2.50 -15.49
CA GLU A 282 8.43 -1.21 -15.37
C GLU A 282 8.58 -0.76 -13.91
N ILE A 283 7.52 -0.88 -13.12
CA ILE A 283 7.53 -0.53 -11.69
C ILE A 283 8.49 -1.44 -10.92
N ILE A 284 8.51 -2.73 -11.24
CA ILE A 284 9.41 -3.71 -10.61
C ILE A 284 10.88 -3.39 -10.92
N ALA A 285 11.19 -2.91 -12.13
CA ALA A 285 12.54 -2.51 -12.50
C ALA A 285 13.11 -1.39 -11.60
N ALA A 286 12.25 -0.62 -10.93
CA ALA A 286 12.67 0.37 -9.93
C ALA A 286 13.45 -0.25 -8.75
N CYS A 287 13.29 -1.54 -8.48
CA CYS A 287 14.01 -2.24 -7.42
C CYS A 287 15.53 -2.28 -7.64
N ASP A 288 15.97 -2.18 -8.90
CA ASP A 288 17.38 -2.21 -9.29
C ASP A 288 18.00 -0.81 -9.39
N ILE A 289 17.19 0.24 -9.16
CA ILE A 289 17.61 1.64 -9.22
C ILE A 289 17.86 2.17 -7.81
N THR A 290 19.01 2.81 -7.62
CA THR A 290 19.32 3.55 -6.40
C THR A 290 19.63 5.00 -6.76
N LEU A 291 18.65 5.87 -6.60
CA LEU A 291 18.85 7.31 -6.82
C LEU A 291 19.86 7.86 -5.80
N THR A 292 20.71 8.77 -6.23
CA THR A 292 21.56 9.54 -5.33
C THR A 292 20.73 10.48 -4.45
N ARG A 293 21.34 11.13 -3.47
CA ARG A 293 20.65 12.15 -2.66
C ARG A 293 20.21 13.33 -3.52
N GLU A 294 21.11 13.79 -4.39
CA GLU A 294 20.90 14.91 -5.29
C GLU A 294 19.73 14.64 -6.25
N GLU A 295 19.69 13.45 -6.84
CA GLU A 295 18.61 13.03 -7.74
C GLU A 295 17.27 12.92 -7.00
N TRP A 296 17.26 12.38 -5.78
CA TRP A 296 16.07 12.28 -4.97
C TRP A 296 15.48 13.66 -4.62
N TYR A 297 16.35 14.59 -4.18
CA TYR A 297 15.92 15.95 -3.85
C TYR A 297 15.60 16.77 -5.11
N LYS A 298 16.27 16.54 -6.25
CA LYS A 298 15.89 17.12 -7.55
C LYS A 298 14.43 16.84 -7.90
N LEU A 299 13.99 15.59 -7.77
CA LEU A 299 12.58 15.22 -8.00
C LEU A 299 11.63 15.82 -6.97
N TYR A 300 12.05 15.86 -5.70
CA TYR A 300 11.28 16.48 -4.62
C TYR A 300 11.01 17.96 -4.88
N THR A 301 12.04 18.72 -5.20
CA THR A 301 11.91 20.17 -5.50
C THR A 301 11.17 20.44 -6.80
N ALA A 302 11.39 19.63 -7.84
CA ALA A 302 10.68 19.73 -9.11
C ALA A 302 9.17 19.47 -8.98
N ALA A 303 8.73 18.79 -7.93
CA ALA A 303 7.31 18.64 -7.58
C ALA A 303 6.71 19.87 -6.86
N GLY A 304 7.51 20.91 -6.66
CA GLY A 304 7.08 22.16 -6.00
C GLY A 304 7.26 22.17 -4.48
N HIS A 305 7.96 21.19 -3.92
CA HIS A 305 8.28 21.19 -2.49
C HIS A 305 9.51 22.07 -2.22
N PRO A 306 9.43 23.06 -1.32
CA PRO A 306 10.56 23.91 -1.03
C PRO A 306 11.65 23.16 -0.25
N LEU A 307 12.90 23.58 -0.47
CA LEU A 307 14.00 23.31 0.43
C LEU A 307 14.45 24.63 1.04
N PRO A 308 14.87 24.68 2.30
CA PRO A 308 15.41 25.87 2.94
C PRO A 308 16.67 26.39 2.23
#